data_5a188327b87c737f8b9069b57d16a80d
#
_entry.id   5a188327b87c737f8b9069b57d16a80d
#
_cell.length_a   1.000
_cell.length_b   1.000
_cell.length_c   1.000
_cell.angle_alpha   90.00
_cell.angle_beta   90.00
_cell.angle_gamma   90.00
#
_symmetry.space_group_name_H-M   'P 1'
#
loop_
_entity.id
_entity.type
_entity.pdbx_description
1 polymer ?
#
loop_
_entity_poly.entity_id
_entity_poly.type
_entity_poly.pdbx_seq_one_letter_code
_entity_poly.pdbx_strand_id
1 'polypeptide(L)'
;LFRYHTDKENLLQMIYMIIAGYFEDDTSDELTNDPVFKAVLNKGTLASQPTISRFHNRMDEDSLNQFLSINQILRKKVYSIQMPEAIILDLDSTLLNAYGKQEGRAFNFHYQSNGYHPLVCYDGITGDLIKIQLRDGTQYSSTGVVDFLQPILDEYLEDFPEVKLLLRGDSGFATPGLYKQCEENGT
;
A
#
# COMPACT_ATOMS: atom_id res chain seq x y z
N LEU A 1 15.52 -22.66 -13.68
CA LEU A 1 16.57 -22.34 -12.67
C LEU A 1 16.04 -22.75 -11.31
N PHE A 2 16.75 -23.62 -10.57
CA PHE A 2 16.38 -23.97 -9.21
C PHE A 2 16.65 -22.75 -8.29
N ARG A 3 15.61 -22.25 -7.60
CA ARG A 3 15.72 -21.18 -6.61
C ARG A 3 15.64 -21.82 -5.22
N TYR A 4 16.62 -21.58 -4.38
CA TYR A 4 16.63 -22.08 -3.00
C TYR A 4 15.56 -21.38 -2.13
N HIS A 5 15.28 -20.10 -2.41
CA HIS A 5 14.20 -19.33 -1.79
C HIS A 5 13.15 -19.01 -2.86
N THR A 6 11.93 -19.49 -2.68
CA THR A 6 10.80 -19.16 -3.53
C THR A 6 10.26 -17.75 -3.23
N ASP A 7 9.51 -17.17 -4.14
CA ASP A 7 8.92 -15.84 -3.95
C ASP A 7 7.94 -15.84 -2.75
N LYS A 8 7.19 -16.92 -2.54
CA LYS A 8 6.35 -17.12 -1.34
C LYS A 8 7.16 -17.08 -0.04
N GLU A 9 8.31 -17.75 -0.01
CA GLU A 9 9.16 -17.79 1.18
C GLU A 9 9.82 -16.43 1.45
N ASN A 10 10.23 -15.71 0.41
CA ASN A 10 10.76 -14.35 0.53
C ASN A 10 9.69 -13.41 1.09
N LEU A 11 8.46 -13.47 0.55
CA LEU A 11 7.35 -12.66 1.04
C LEU A 11 7.02 -12.96 2.50
N LEU A 12 6.94 -14.25 2.88
CA LEU A 12 6.68 -14.66 4.26
C LEU A 12 7.79 -14.17 5.21
N GLN A 13 9.06 -14.28 4.80
CA GLN A 13 10.17 -13.76 5.59
C GLN A 13 10.02 -12.26 5.84
N MET A 14 9.70 -11.47 4.82
CA MET A 14 9.48 -10.03 4.95
C MET A 14 8.32 -9.70 5.88
N ILE A 15 7.18 -10.41 5.75
CA ILE A 15 6.03 -10.23 6.64
C ILE A 15 6.42 -10.49 8.10
N TYR A 16 7.12 -11.59 8.38
CA TYR A 16 7.56 -11.90 9.74
C TYR A 16 8.61 -10.92 10.26
N MET A 17 9.49 -10.41 9.40
CA MET A 17 10.42 -9.33 9.76
C MET A 17 9.65 -8.07 10.20
N ILE A 18 8.67 -7.63 9.41
CA ILE A 18 7.83 -6.47 9.76
C ILE A 18 7.09 -6.69 11.10
N ILE A 19 6.49 -7.86 11.30
CA ILE A 19 5.80 -8.22 12.56
C ILE A 19 6.78 -8.17 13.75
N ALA A 20 8.03 -8.56 13.54
CA ALA A 20 9.07 -8.52 14.58
C ALA A 20 9.74 -7.14 14.77
N GLY A 21 9.33 -6.13 13.99
CA GLY A 21 9.84 -4.75 14.08
C GLY A 21 11.06 -4.46 13.21
N TYR A 22 11.41 -5.35 12.28
CA TYR A 22 12.50 -5.14 11.32
C TYR A 22 11.93 -4.62 9.99
N PHE A 23 12.12 -3.34 9.70
CA PHE A 23 11.52 -2.69 8.53
C PHE A 23 12.49 -2.53 7.35
N GLU A 24 13.79 -2.73 7.59
CA GLU A 24 14.82 -2.58 6.57
C GLU A 24 15.22 -3.95 6.01
N ASP A 25 15.41 -4.04 4.69
CA ASP A 25 15.73 -5.30 4.02
C ASP A 25 17.17 -5.78 4.32
N ASP A 26 18.08 -4.87 4.67
CA ASP A 26 19.47 -5.18 5.06
C ASP A 26 19.54 -5.98 6.38
N THR A 27 18.56 -5.84 7.27
CA THR A 27 18.44 -6.68 8.47
C THR A 27 18.34 -8.18 8.13
N SER A 28 17.93 -8.52 6.90
CA SER A 28 17.88 -9.91 6.43
C SER A 28 19.24 -10.63 6.55
N ASP A 29 20.35 -9.91 6.37
CA ASP A 29 21.69 -10.50 6.48
C ASP A 29 22.02 -10.89 7.92
N GLU A 30 21.61 -10.09 8.89
CA GLU A 30 21.79 -10.37 10.32
C GLU A 30 20.92 -11.57 10.75
N LEU A 31 19.70 -11.67 10.19
CA LEU A 31 18.74 -12.71 10.52
C LEU A 31 18.98 -14.03 9.79
N THR A 32 19.91 -14.10 8.84
CA THR A 32 20.13 -15.27 7.95
C THR A 32 20.20 -16.61 8.72
N ASN A 33 20.77 -16.60 9.91
CA ASN A 33 20.95 -17.77 10.76
C ASN A 33 20.16 -17.72 12.07
N ASP A 34 19.27 -16.74 12.23
CA ASP A 34 18.45 -16.62 13.43
C ASP A 34 17.62 -17.90 13.67
N PRO A 35 17.75 -18.55 14.85
CA PRO A 35 17.10 -19.84 15.10
C PRO A 35 15.58 -19.72 15.19
N VAL A 36 15.04 -18.59 15.65
CA VAL A 36 13.60 -18.38 15.82
C VAL A 36 12.96 -18.20 14.45
N PHE A 37 13.50 -17.30 13.62
CA PHE A 37 13.01 -17.11 12.24
C PHE A 37 13.12 -18.39 11.41
N LYS A 38 14.23 -19.13 11.54
CA LYS A 38 14.41 -20.42 10.86
C LYS A 38 13.34 -21.44 11.28
N ALA A 39 13.04 -21.50 12.57
CA ALA A 39 12.03 -22.42 13.10
C ALA A 39 10.61 -22.03 12.60
N VAL A 40 10.24 -20.75 12.71
CA VAL A 40 8.92 -20.24 12.29
C VAL A 40 8.69 -20.42 10.79
N LEU A 41 9.72 -20.15 9.98
CA LEU A 41 9.64 -20.26 8.51
C LEU A 41 9.96 -21.67 8.00
N ASN A 42 10.29 -22.60 8.90
CA ASN A 42 10.70 -23.97 8.58
C ASN A 42 11.81 -24.02 7.51
N LYS A 43 12.87 -23.23 7.73
CA LYS A 43 13.99 -23.08 6.78
C LYS A 43 15.33 -23.42 7.45
N GLY A 44 16.23 -24.01 6.69
CA GLY A 44 17.63 -24.22 7.13
C GLY A 44 18.45 -22.95 7.20
N THR A 45 18.17 -22.00 6.29
CA THR A 45 18.73 -20.65 6.25
C THR A 45 17.72 -19.70 5.63
N LEU A 46 17.76 -18.42 5.98
CA LEU A 46 16.88 -17.39 5.46
C LEU A 46 17.48 -16.72 4.21
N ALA A 47 16.64 -16.00 3.48
CA ALA A 47 17.08 -15.20 2.36
C ALA A 47 17.90 -14.01 2.85
N SER A 48 19.06 -13.80 2.24
CA SER A 48 19.90 -12.62 2.45
C SER A 48 19.34 -11.37 1.78
N GLN A 49 19.83 -10.19 2.18
CA GLN A 49 19.45 -8.91 1.59
C GLN A 49 19.52 -8.92 0.04
N PRO A 50 20.59 -9.40 -0.63
CA PRO A 50 20.61 -9.45 -2.09
C PRO A 50 19.52 -10.38 -2.69
N THR A 51 19.03 -11.35 -1.95
CA THR A 51 17.94 -12.24 -2.38
C THR A 51 16.60 -11.51 -2.30
N ILE A 52 16.36 -10.78 -1.21
CA ILE A 52 15.18 -9.93 -1.02
C ILE A 52 15.16 -8.81 -2.06
N SER A 53 16.29 -8.13 -2.29
CA SER A 53 16.42 -7.10 -3.33
C SER A 53 16.08 -7.64 -4.73
N ARG A 54 16.59 -8.83 -5.09
CA ARG A 54 16.20 -9.48 -6.35
C ARG A 54 14.74 -9.90 -6.41
N PHE A 55 14.12 -10.19 -5.28
CA PHE A 55 12.69 -10.44 -5.20
C PHE A 55 11.91 -9.15 -5.52
N HIS A 56 12.22 -8.01 -4.90
CA HIS A 56 11.62 -6.72 -5.24
C HIS A 56 11.78 -6.35 -6.71
N ASN A 57 12.98 -6.53 -7.28
CA ASN A 57 13.25 -6.22 -8.69
C ASN A 57 12.48 -7.09 -9.70
N ARG A 58 11.78 -8.12 -9.25
CA ARG A 58 10.89 -8.95 -10.09
C ARG A 58 9.42 -8.56 -9.96
N MET A 59 9.09 -7.69 -9.02
CA MET A 59 7.74 -7.18 -8.88
C MET A 59 7.39 -6.30 -10.08
N ASP A 60 6.24 -6.53 -10.61
CA ASP A 60 5.65 -5.81 -11.72
C ASP A 60 4.24 -5.33 -11.36
N GLU A 61 3.54 -4.73 -12.29
CA GLU A 61 2.19 -4.21 -12.09
C GLU A 61 1.20 -5.33 -11.70
N ASP A 62 1.34 -6.52 -12.28
CA ASP A 62 0.50 -7.68 -11.92
C ASP A 62 0.73 -8.11 -10.47
N SER A 63 1.97 -8.08 -10.00
CA SER A 63 2.31 -8.35 -8.60
C SER A 63 1.69 -7.33 -7.65
N LEU A 64 1.73 -6.04 -7.99
CA LEU A 64 1.11 -4.97 -7.20
C LEU A 64 -0.42 -5.13 -7.15
N ASN A 65 -1.05 -5.47 -8.25
CA ASN A 65 -2.49 -5.74 -8.30
C ASN A 65 -2.88 -6.94 -7.44
N GLN A 66 -2.03 -7.98 -7.37
CA GLN A 66 -2.24 -9.11 -6.46
C GLN A 66 -2.18 -8.69 -4.99
N PHE A 67 -1.26 -7.80 -4.59
CA PHE A 67 -1.23 -7.26 -3.22
C PHE A 67 -2.50 -6.47 -2.88
N LEU A 68 -2.99 -5.64 -3.79
CA LEU A 68 -4.26 -4.93 -3.61
C LEU A 68 -5.42 -5.91 -3.43
N SER A 69 -5.48 -6.95 -4.26
CA SER A 69 -6.51 -8.00 -4.16
C SER A 69 -6.44 -8.77 -2.83
N ILE A 70 -5.22 -9.06 -2.33
CA ILE A 70 -5.05 -9.70 -1.01
C ILE A 70 -5.59 -8.79 0.10
N ASN A 71 -5.27 -7.51 0.08
CA ASN A 71 -5.80 -6.55 1.07
C ASN A 71 -7.32 -6.49 1.03
N GLN A 72 -7.92 -6.48 -0.17
CA GLN A 72 -9.37 -6.52 -0.35
C GLN A 72 -9.99 -7.78 0.27
N ILE A 73 -9.41 -8.96 0.00
CA ILE A 73 -9.87 -10.24 0.57
C ILE A 73 -9.77 -10.22 2.10
N LEU A 74 -8.69 -9.68 2.66
CA LEU A 74 -8.50 -9.58 4.11
C LEU A 74 -9.53 -8.65 4.74
N ARG A 75 -9.80 -7.48 4.16
CA ARG A 75 -10.86 -6.56 4.62
C ARG A 75 -12.23 -7.22 4.60
N LYS A 76 -12.61 -7.84 3.49
CA LYS A 76 -13.89 -8.59 3.37
C LYS A 76 -14.02 -9.65 4.46
N LYS A 77 -12.93 -10.36 4.77
CA LYS A 77 -12.92 -11.36 5.84
C LYS A 77 -13.10 -10.72 7.23
N VAL A 78 -12.46 -9.58 7.51
CA VAL A 78 -12.65 -8.84 8.76
C VAL A 78 -14.08 -8.35 8.87
N TYR A 79 -14.63 -7.74 7.83
CA TYR A 79 -16.01 -7.24 7.81
C TYR A 79 -17.06 -8.36 7.91
N SER A 80 -16.75 -9.58 7.45
CA SER A 80 -17.64 -10.74 7.66
C SER A 80 -17.75 -11.18 9.12
N ILE A 81 -16.76 -10.82 9.96
CA ILE A 81 -16.78 -11.07 11.41
C ILE A 81 -17.47 -9.92 12.13
N GLN A 82 -17.15 -8.69 11.76
CA GLN A 82 -17.72 -7.49 12.35
C GLN A 82 -17.84 -6.41 11.27
N MET A 83 -19.06 -6.24 10.75
CA MET A 83 -19.38 -5.20 9.77
C MET A 83 -19.30 -3.84 10.44
N PRO A 84 -18.58 -2.86 9.87
CA PRO A 84 -18.57 -1.50 10.40
C PRO A 84 -19.89 -0.79 10.11
N GLU A 85 -20.30 0.13 10.98
CA GLU A 85 -21.48 0.99 10.74
C GLU A 85 -21.24 2.05 9.66
N ALA A 86 -20.01 2.46 9.51
CA ALA A 86 -19.57 3.41 8.48
C ALA A 86 -18.12 3.11 8.07
N ILE A 87 -17.80 3.44 6.85
CA ILE A 87 -16.43 3.40 6.31
C ILE A 87 -16.05 4.82 5.92
N ILE A 88 -14.91 5.28 6.40
CA ILE A 88 -14.35 6.59 6.06
C ILE A 88 -13.18 6.37 5.11
N LEU A 89 -13.37 6.71 3.84
CA LEU A 89 -12.28 6.75 2.86
C LEU A 89 -11.44 8.00 3.11
N ASP A 90 -10.29 7.82 3.72
CA ASP A 90 -9.40 8.91 4.13
C ASP A 90 -8.29 9.07 3.08
N LEU A 91 -8.42 10.14 2.29
CA LEU A 91 -7.46 10.48 1.22
C LEU A 91 -6.33 11.33 1.77
N ASP A 92 -5.11 10.94 1.43
CA ASP A 92 -3.92 11.70 1.76
C ASP A 92 -2.87 11.58 0.65
N SER A 93 -1.91 12.48 0.67
CA SER A 93 -0.70 12.41 -0.14
C SER A 93 0.48 12.96 0.64
N THR A 94 1.58 12.23 0.64
CA THR A 94 2.77 12.58 1.39
C THR A 94 4.01 12.48 0.53
N LEU A 95 5.07 13.22 0.89
CA LEU A 95 6.33 13.10 0.18
C LEU A 95 7.12 11.89 0.69
N LEU A 96 7.47 10.99 -0.22
CA LEU A 96 8.48 9.96 0.00
C LEU A 96 9.82 10.47 -0.55
N ASN A 97 10.72 10.87 0.34
CA ASN A 97 12.04 11.34 -0.05
C ASN A 97 12.78 10.25 -0.84
N ALA A 98 13.36 10.64 -1.96
CA ALA A 98 14.16 9.75 -2.79
C ALA A 98 15.51 10.39 -3.10
N TYR A 99 16.56 9.57 -3.10
CA TYR A 99 17.93 10.00 -3.29
C TYR A 99 18.49 9.39 -4.59
N GLY A 100 19.49 10.04 -5.17
CA GLY A 100 20.11 9.58 -6.41
C GLY A 100 19.24 9.86 -7.65
N LYS A 101 19.50 9.11 -8.72
CA LYS A 101 18.83 9.24 -10.02
C LYS A 101 17.82 8.09 -10.18
N GLN A 102 16.63 8.27 -9.63
CA GLN A 102 15.55 7.30 -9.75
C GLN A 102 14.50 7.81 -10.73
N GLU A 103 13.91 6.91 -11.51
CA GLU A 103 12.82 7.22 -12.43
C GLU A 103 11.61 7.77 -11.66
N GLY A 104 11.00 8.84 -12.17
CA GLY A 104 9.86 9.50 -11.53
C GLY A 104 10.20 10.35 -10.30
N ARG A 105 11.48 10.35 -9.83
CA ARG A 105 11.91 11.25 -8.78
C ARG A 105 11.91 12.68 -9.29
N ALA A 106 11.19 13.57 -8.62
CA ALA A 106 11.12 14.98 -9.00
C ALA A 106 11.07 15.90 -7.77
N PHE A 107 11.30 17.19 -7.98
CA PHE A 107 11.24 18.18 -6.92
C PHE A 107 9.79 18.54 -6.62
N ASN A 108 9.42 18.41 -5.36
CA ASN A 108 8.12 18.84 -4.85
C ASN A 108 8.25 20.23 -4.24
N PHE A 109 7.52 21.20 -4.80
CA PHE A 109 7.58 22.58 -4.36
C PHE A 109 6.90 22.81 -3.01
N HIS A 110 5.92 22.02 -2.64
CA HIS A 110 5.25 22.13 -1.34
C HIS A 110 6.17 21.71 -0.20
N TYR A 111 6.87 20.57 -0.37
CA TYR A 111 7.78 20.02 0.62
C TYR A 111 9.24 20.51 0.49
N GLN A 112 9.54 21.28 -0.55
CA GLN A 112 10.91 21.77 -0.87
C GLN A 112 11.95 20.65 -0.89
N SER A 113 11.57 19.47 -1.40
CA SER A 113 12.42 18.28 -1.42
C SER A 113 12.17 17.44 -2.68
N ASN A 114 13.12 16.55 -2.96
CA ASN A 114 13.01 15.63 -4.08
C ASN A 114 12.47 14.27 -3.60
N GLY A 115 11.53 13.71 -4.34
CA GLY A 115 10.95 12.43 -4.01
C GLY A 115 9.83 12.02 -4.95
N TYR A 116 8.97 11.16 -4.42
CA TYR A 116 7.69 10.78 -4.99
C TYR A 116 6.57 11.39 -4.16
N HIS A 117 5.40 11.61 -4.78
CA HIS A 117 4.23 12.14 -4.10
C HIS A 117 3.04 11.19 -4.28
N PRO A 118 3.06 10.00 -3.61
CA PRO A 118 2.01 9.01 -3.74
C PRO A 118 0.66 9.55 -3.28
N LEU A 119 -0.40 9.02 -3.89
CA LEU A 119 -1.76 9.17 -3.44
C LEU A 119 -2.14 7.92 -2.65
N VAL A 120 -2.73 8.09 -1.49
CA VAL A 120 -3.10 7.01 -0.58
C VAL A 120 -4.56 7.15 -0.15
N CYS A 121 -5.21 6.02 0.10
CA CYS A 121 -6.51 5.94 0.72
C CYS A 121 -6.46 4.94 1.86
N TYR A 122 -6.85 5.39 3.04
CA TYR A 122 -6.97 4.56 4.24
C TYR A 122 -8.43 4.43 4.67
N ASP A 123 -8.74 3.39 5.43
CA ASP A 123 -9.92 3.40 6.29
C ASP A 123 -9.63 4.33 7.47
N GLY A 124 -10.32 5.47 7.53
CA GLY A 124 -10.11 6.48 8.55
C GLY A 124 -10.57 6.07 9.97
N ILE A 125 -11.16 4.89 10.14
CA ILE A 125 -11.56 4.32 11.44
C ILE A 125 -10.50 3.31 11.90
N THR A 126 -10.11 2.38 11.05
CA THR A 126 -9.18 1.29 11.39
C THR A 126 -7.72 1.65 11.12
N GLY A 127 -7.47 2.59 10.22
CA GLY A 127 -6.14 2.93 9.72
C GLY A 127 -5.61 1.97 8.66
N ASP A 128 -6.43 1.02 8.20
CA ASP A 128 -6.02 0.05 7.19
C ASP A 128 -5.80 0.71 5.82
N LEU A 129 -4.71 0.35 5.16
CA LEU A 129 -4.43 0.81 3.80
C LEU A 129 -5.43 0.16 2.83
N ILE A 130 -6.22 0.99 2.14
CA ILE A 130 -7.15 0.55 1.10
C ILE A 130 -6.43 0.51 -0.25
N LYS A 131 -5.79 1.61 -0.63
CA LYS A 131 -5.09 1.71 -1.92
C LYS A 131 -3.95 2.72 -1.84
N ILE A 132 -2.90 2.46 -2.59
CA ILE A 132 -1.79 3.38 -2.81
C ILE A 132 -1.45 3.43 -4.30
N GLN A 133 -1.13 4.63 -4.79
CA GLN A 133 -0.62 4.85 -6.14
C GLN A 133 0.65 5.69 -6.07
N LEU A 134 1.76 5.14 -6.52
CA LEU A 134 3.00 5.89 -6.66
C LEU A 134 2.84 6.92 -7.78
N ARG A 135 3.25 8.17 -7.51
CA ARG A 135 3.25 9.27 -8.48
C ARG A 135 4.60 9.99 -8.42
N ASP A 136 4.98 10.66 -9.50
CA ASP A 136 6.18 11.49 -9.47
C ASP A 136 6.03 12.67 -8.49
N GLY A 137 7.16 13.25 -8.08
CA GLY A 137 7.21 14.29 -7.06
C GLY A 137 6.55 15.61 -7.45
N THR A 138 6.28 15.86 -8.73
CA THR A 138 5.69 17.12 -9.20
C THR A 138 4.16 17.16 -9.06
N GLN A 139 3.54 16.01 -8.79
CA GLN A 139 2.07 15.91 -8.73
C GLN A 139 1.48 16.74 -7.59
N TYR A 140 0.38 17.39 -7.86
CA TYR A 140 -0.43 18.04 -6.81
C TYR A 140 -1.30 17.00 -6.09
N SER A 141 -1.71 17.26 -4.83
CA SER A 141 -2.46 16.28 -4.02
C SER A 141 -3.66 15.69 -4.74
N SER A 142 -4.50 16.52 -5.34
CA SER A 142 -5.72 16.08 -6.03
C SER A 142 -5.52 15.57 -7.46
N THR A 143 -4.29 15.59 -8.02
CA THR A 143 -4.07 15.09 -9.37
C THR A 143 -4.44 13.62 -9.48
N GLY A 144 -5.36 13.28 -10.40
CA GLY A 144 -5.80 11.90 -10.63
C GLY A 144 -6.66 11.28 -9.54
N VAL A 145 -7.12 12.07 -8.54
CA VAL A 145 -7.88 11.52 -7.39
C VAL A 145 -9.21 10.90 -7.81
N VAL A 146 -9.89 11.43 -8.81
CA VAL A 146 -11.19 10.90 -9.29
C VAL A 146 -11.01 9.50 -9.87
N ASP A 147 -10.02 9.30 -10.74
CA ASP A 147 -9.73 7.99 -11.34
C ASP A 147 -9.18 7.00 -10.29
N PHE A 148 -8.42 7.51 -9.32
CA PHE A 148 -7.89 6.70 -8.22
C PHE A 148 -9.00 6.18 -7.32
N LEU A 149 -10.00 7.02 -7.02
CA LEU A 149 -11.07 6.73 -6.07
C LEU A 149 -12.19 5.88 -6.69
N GLN A 150 -12.49 6.02 -7.99
CA GLN A 150 -13.62 5.35 -8.62
C GLN A 150 -13.65 3.83 -8.39
N PRO A 151 -12.56 3.07 -8.61
CA PRO A 151 -12.57 1.62 -8.35
C PRO A 151 -12.82 1.26 -6.88
N ILE A 152 -12.44 2.15 -5.95
CA ILE A 152 -12.71 1.96 -4.52
C ILE A 152 -14.21 2.14 -4.25
N LEU A 153 -14.80 3.21 -4.79
CA LEU A 153 -16.24 3.46 -4.64
C LEU A 153 -17.06 2.31 -5.23
N ASP A 154 -16.71 1.86 -6.45
CA ASP A 154 -17.38 0.73 -7.10
C ASP A 154 -17.35 -0.52 -6.23
N GLU A 155 -16.17 -0.86 -5.67
CA GLU A 155 -15.99 -2.00 -4.77
C GLU A 155 -16.89 -1.90 -3.53
N TYR A 156 -16.83 -0.76 -2.84
CA TYR A 156 -17.52 -0.62 -1.55
C TYR A 156 -19.04 -0.50 -1.73
N LEU A 157 -19.51 0.14 -2.78
CA LEU A 157 -20.94 0.25 -3.08
C LEU A 157 -21.53 -1.09 -3.53
N GLU A 158 -20.75 -1.92 -4.24
CA GLU A 158 -21.18 -3.26 -4.65
C GLU A 158 -21.16 -4.24 -3.47
N ASP A 159 -20.04 -4.28 -2.72
CA ASP A 159 -19.81 -5.28 -1.69
C ASP A 159 -20.54 -4.97 -0.35
N PHE A 160 -20.76 -3.68 -0.05
CA PHE A 160 -21.28 -3.22 1.25
C PHE A 160 -22.36 -2.13 1.10
N PRO A 161 -23.43 -2.38 0.33
CA PRO A 161 -24.43 -1.35 -0.04
C PRO A 161 -25.19 -0.75 1.17
N GLU A 162 -25.23 -1.45 2.30
CA GLU A 162 -25.89 -1.00 3.53
C GLU A 162 -24.97 -0.18 4.45
N VAL A 163 -23.67 -0.12 4.16
CA VAL A 163 -22.72 0.58 5.01
C VAL A 163 -22.60 2.04 4.56
N LYS A 164 -22.67 2.96 5.49
CA LYS A 164 -22.48 4.39 5.19
C LYS A 164 -21.06 4.64 4.76
N LEU A 165 -20.88 5.11 3.52
CA LEU A 165 -19.60 5.48 2.97
C LEU A 165 -19.40 6.99 3.07
N LEU A 166 -18.26 7.41 3.59
CA LEU A 166 -17.88 8.81 3.77
C LEU A 166 -16.49 9.03 3.19
N LEU A 167 -16.27 10.19 2.58
CA LEU A 167 -14.97 10.61 2.09
C LEU A 167 -14.41 11.72 2.98
N ARG A 168 -13.13 11.61 3.34
CA ARG A 168 -12.36 12.64 4.05
C ARG A 168 -11.04 12.90 3.33
N GLY A 169 -10.61 14.14 3.32
CA GLY A 169 -9.31 14.58 2.81
C GLY A 169 -9.03 16.00 3.26
N ASP A 170 -7.80 16.45 3.12
CA ASP A 170 -7.43 17.83 3.39
C ASP A 170 -7.94 18.80 2.29
N SER A 171 -7.70 20.09 2.47
CA SER A 171 -8.11 21.12 1.50
C SER A 171 -7.47 20.97 0.11
N GLY A 172 -6.37 20.24 -0.01
CA GLY A 172 -5.73 19.92 -1.29
C GLY A 172 -6.57 19.04 -2.19
N PHE A 173 -7.54 18.31 -1.61
CA PHE A 173 -8.49 17.47 -2.34
C PHE A 173 -9.82 18.16 -2.65
N ALA A 174 -10.04 19.38 -2.17
CA ALA A 174 -11.31 20.13 -2.36
C ALA A 174 -11.45 20.61 -3.82
N THR A 175 -11.79 19.71 -4.73
CA THR A 175 -11.95 20.00 -6.16
C THR A 175 -13.38 19.73 -6.63
N PRO A 176 -13.90 20.52 -7.62
CA PRO A 176 -15.24 20.30 -8.15
C PRO A 176 -15.45 18.87 -8.70
N GLY A 177 -14.42 18.26 -9.29
CA GLY A 177 -14.49 16.90 -9.81
C GLY A 177 -14.71 15.86 -8.71
N LEU A 178 -14.01 16.00 -7.58
CA LEU A 178 -14.17 15.09 -6.44
C LEU A 178 -15.54 15.27 -5.77
N TYR A 179 -15.99 16.50 -5.58
CA TYR A 179 -17.33 16.75 -5.01
C TYR A 179 -18.43 16.16 -5.89
N LYS A 180 -18.34 16.35 -7.21
CA LYS A 180 -19.29 15.76 -8.16
C LYS A 180 -19.30 14.22 -8.06
N GLN A 181 -18.12 13.60 -8.00
CA GLN A 181 -18.01 12.15 -7.84
C GLN A 181 -18.66 11.66 -6.53
N CYS A 182 -18.45 12.37 -5.41
CA CYS A 182 -19.10 12.05 -4.14
C CYS A 182 -20.62 12.14 -4.25
N GLU A 183 -21.15 13.23 -4.83
CA GLU A 183 -22.59 13.42 -5.01
C GLU A 183 -23.21 12.31 -5.88
N GLU A 184 -22.55 11.95 -6.98
CA GLU A 184 -23.00 10.88 -7.90
C GLU A 184 -23.01 9.49 -7.25
N ASN A 185 -22.12 9.24 -6.28
CA ASN A 185 -22.01 7.97 -5.58
C ASN A 185 -22.66 7.96 -4.17
N GLY A 186 -23.23 9.09 -3.74
CA GLY A 186 -23.91 9.17 -2.44
C GLY A 186 -22.99 9.11 -1.23
N THR A 187 -21.73 9.58 -1.38
CA THR A 187 -20.68 9.58 -0.34
C THR A 187 -20.43 10.96 0.25
#